data_ed09914cc1b0437f95e174dd36eec04a
#
_entry.id   ed09914cc1b0437f95e174dd36eec04a
#
_cell.length_a   1.000
_cell.length_b   1.000
_cell.length_c   1.000
_cell.angle_alpha   90.00
_cell.angle_beta   90.00
_cell.angle_gamma   90.00
#
_symmetry.space_group_name_H-M   'P 1'
#
loop_
_entity.id
_entity.type
_entity.pdbx_description
1 polymer ?
#
loop_
_entity_poly.entity_id
_entity_poly.type
_entity_poly.pdbx_seq_one_letter_code
_entity_poly.pdbx_strand_id
1 'polypeptide(L)'
;MAVKNSDMYYAYSNNEGIKEKGEYGGVVTTIMKHLLESNVVDGIVAVKEGFDLYDAVPCLITDPEEVIKTAGSIHCGTVNLASFIYKYLDGCRDMKIAVTCKPCDAMSIRELMKKGKIIEDNVIMIGVNCGGTLPPVPTMQMIRDVYELDPSDVIKEEIAKGKLIMETAEGEKGFGIEDLEEDGMGRRENCQRCDLKIPSNADLALGNWGVTVSYT
;
A
#
# COMPACT_ATOMS: atom_id res chain seq x y z
N MET A 1 18.89 -10.72 9.49
CA MET A 1 20.00 -11.01 8.53
C MET A 1 20.17 -9.80 7.63
N ALA A 2 21.40 -9.44 7.23
CA ALA A 2 21.58 -8.40 6.22
C ALA A 2 21.20 -8.98 4.83
N VAL A 3 20.36 -8.27 4.08
CA VAL A 3 19.99 -8.62 2.71
C VAL A 3 21.24 -8.52 1.82
N LYS A 4 21.48 -9.52 0.99
CA LYS A 4 22.58 -9.54 0.02
C LYS A 4 22.06 -9.19 -1.37
N ASN A 5 22.91 -8.67 -2.24
CA ASN A 5 22.54 -8.39 -3.63
C ASN A 5 22.02 -9.62 -4.39
N SER A 6 22.46 -10.84 -3.97
CA SER A 6 21.95 -12.11 -4.51
C SER A 6 20.51 -12.43 -4.11
N ASP A 7 19.96 -11.71 -3.14
CA ASP A 7 18.62 -11.92 -2.61
C ASP A 7 17.61 -10.89 -3.20
N MET A 8 18.06 -10.10 -4.17
CA MET A 8 17.25 -9.09 -4.87
C MET A 8 16.91 -9.55 -6.28
N TYR A 9 15.66 -9.39 -6.68
CA TYR A 9 15.13 -9.81 -7.96
C TYR A 9 14.31 -8.69 -8.60
N TYR A 10 14.36 -8.63 -9.92
CA TYR A 10 13.39 -7.88 -10.71
C TYR A 10 12.28 -8.83 -11.14
N ALA A 11 11.05 -8.45 -10.93
CA ALA A 11 9.92 -9.30 -11.22
C ALA A 11 8.71 -8.51 -11.72
N TYR A 12 7.85 -9.15 -12.50
CA TYR A 12 6.55 -8.64 -12.93
C TYR A 12 5.58 -9.83 -13.06
N SER A 13 4.29 -9.54 -13.06
CA SER A 13 3.25 -10.55 -13.26
C SER A 13 3.24 -11.09 -14.68
N ASN A 14 3.07 -12.40 -14.85
CA ASN A 14 2.77 -13.02 -16.14
C ASN A 14 1.26 -12.97 -16.47
N ASN A 15 0.43 -12.56 -15.51
CA ASN A 15 -1.01 -12.37 -15.72
C ASN A 15 -1.24 -10.92 -16.18
N GLU A 16 -1.65 -10.76 -17.45
CA GLU A 16 -1.84 -9.43 -18.04
C GLU A 16 -2.91 -8.61 -17.29
N GLY A 17 -4.00 -9.21 -16.83
CA GLY A 17 -5.03 -8.50 -16.08
C GLY A 17 -4.54 -7.96 -14.72
N ILE A 18 -3.66 -8.71 -14.04
CA ILE A 18 -3.01 -8.25 -12.81
C ILE A 18 -1.99 -7.15 -13.13
N LYS A 19 -1.25 -7.29 -14.23
CA LYS A 19 -0.23 -6.35 -14.65
C LYS A 19 -0.83 -5.00 -15.07
N GLU A 20 -1.96 -5.01 -15.77
CA GLU A 20 -2.70 -3.81 -16.17
C GLU A 20 -3.28 -3.05 -14.97
N LYS A 21 -3.82 -3.77 -13.98
CA LYS A 21 -4.35 -3.17 -12.75
C LYS A 21 -3.28 -2.81 -11.73
N GLY A 22 -2.13 -3.49 -11.77
CA GLY A 22 -1.02 -3.26 -10.85
C GLY A 22 -0.22 -2.03 -11.25
N GLU A 23 0.20 -1.23 -10.29
CA GLU A 23 0.88 0.04 -10.56
C GLU A 23 2.29 -0.15 -11.13
N TYR A 24 3.01 -1.18 -10.69
CA TYR A 24 4.40 -1.46 -11.12
C TYR A 24 4.59 -2.94 -11.43
N GLY A 25 3.80 -3.45 -12.38
CA GLY A 25 3.94 -4.82 -12.87
C GLY A 25 3.22 -5.90 -12.05
N GLY A 26 2.46 -5.55 -11.02
CA GLY A 26 1.52 -6.44 -10.33
C GLY A 26 2.13 -7.57 -9.48
N VAL A 27 3.40 -7.47 -9.06
CA VAL A 27 4.11 -8.53 -8.32
C VAL A 27 3.46 -8.83 -6.98
N VAL A 28 3.06 -7.79 -6.22
CA VAL A 28 2.41 -7.94 -4.91
C VAL A 28 1.13 -8.77 -5.03
N THR A 29 0.26 -8.38 -5.94
CA THR A 29 -1.02 -9.08 -6.21
C THR A 29 -0.79 -10.52 -6.66
N THR A 30 0.22 -10.76 -7.51
CA THR A 30 0.58 -12.11 -7.98
C THR A 30 1.06 -12.99 -6.84
N ILE A 31 1.91 -12.49 -5.96
CA ILE A 31 2.41 -13.23 -4.78
C ILE A 31 1.24 -13.57 -3.85
N MET A 32 0.39 -12.61 -3.54
CA MET A 32 -0.78 -12.82 -2.69
C MET A 32 -1.71 -13.90 -3.26
N LYS A 33 -2.06 -13.79 -4.55
CA LYS A 33 -2.89 -14.78 -5.23
C LYS A 33 -2.25 -16.17 -5.17
N HIS A 34 -0.96 -16.27 -5.47
CA HIS A 34 -0.23 -17.55 -5.43
C HIS A 34 -0.20 -18.18 -4.02
N LEU A 35 0.03 -17.41 -2.98
CA LEU A 35 0.04 -17.90 -1.59
C LEU A 35 -1.31 -18.50 -1.20
N LEU A 36 -2.40 -17.90 -1.67
CA LEU A 36 -3.76 -18.36 -1.40
C LEU A 36 -4.10 -19.60 -2.25
N GLU A 37 -3.81 -19.59 -3.56
CA GLU A 37 -4.01 -20.74 -4.47
C GLU A 37 -3.22 -21.98 -4.03
N SER A 38 -2.02 -21.77 -3.49
CA SER A 38 -1.14 -22.84 -3.02
C SER A 38 -1.47 -23.33 -1.61
N ASN A 39 -2.52 -22.80 -0.98
CA ASN A 39 -2.91 -23.08 0.41
C ASN A 39 -1.75 -22.88 1.42
N VAL A 40 -0.83 -21.96 1.14
CA VAL A 40 0.22 -21.53 2.09
C VAL A 40 -0.38 -20.67 3.18
N VAL A 41 -1.44 -19.93 2.86
CA VAL A 41 -2.24 -19.12 3.78
C VAL A 41 -3.73 -19.39 3.57
N ASP A 42 -4.53 -19.15 4.61
CA ASP A 42 -6.00 -19.26 4.59
C ASP A 42 -6.67 -17.96 4.09
N GLY A 43 -5.93 -16.84 4.13
CA GLY A 43 -6.46 -15.56 3.72
C GLY A 43 -5.38 -14.50 3.45
N ILE A 44 -5.78 -13.48 2.74
CA ILE A 44 -4.97 -12.28 2.44
C ILE A 44 -5.59 -11.09 3.14
N VAL A 45 -4.78 -10.35 3.90
CA VAL A 45 -5.15 -9.05 4.46
C VAL A 45 -4.51 -7.96 3.61
N ALA A 46 -5.34 -7.13 3.03
CA ALA A 46 -4.92 -6.05 2.16
C ALA A 46 -5.86 -4.84 2.30
N VAL A 47 -5.61 -3.82 1.50
CA VAL A 47 -6.47 -2.64 1.38
C VAL A 47 -7.09 -2.63 -0.01
N LYS A 48 -8.35 -2.27 -0.09
CA LYS A 48 -9.07 -2.03 -1.34
C LYS A 48 -9.77 -0.68 -1.29
N GLU A 49 -10.17 -0.21 -2.45
CA GLU A 49 -11.06 0.92 -2.59
C GLU A 49 -12.43 0.57 -1.98
N GLY A 50 -12.97 1.50 -1.19
CA GLY A 50 -14.30 1.40 -0.60
C GLY A 50 -15.34 2.07 -1.46
N PHE A 51 -15.87 3.22 -1.00
CA PHE A 51 -16.88 3.97 -1.72
C PHE A 51 -16.30 4.70 -2.94
N ASP A 52 -15.11 5.26 -2.78
CA ASP A 52 -14.39 6.01 -3.81
C ASP A 52 -12.87 5.88 -3.63
N LEU A 53 -12.10 6.56 -4.48
CA LEU A 53 -10.64 6.60 -4.48
C LEU A 53 -10.03 7.13 -3.15
N TYR A 54 -10.82 7.87 -2.37
CA TYR A 54 -10.40 8.47 -1.09
C TYR A 54 -10.74 7.61 0.12
N ASP A 55 -11.45 6.48 -0.09
CA ASP A 55 -11.88 5.56 0.95
C ASP A 55 -11.11 4.25 0.89
N ALA A 56 -10.02 4.17 1.66
CA ALA A 56 -9.20 2.97 1.77
C ALA A 56 -9.76 2.03 2.85
N VAL A 57 -10.21 0.85 2.45
CA VAL A 57 -10.85 -0.13 3.34
C VAL A 57 -9.97 -1.37 3.54
N PRO A 58 -9.67 -1.79 4.77
CA PRO A 58 -9.01 -3.07 5.04
C PRO A 58 -9.95 -4.22 4.75
N CYS A 59 -9.44 -5.27 4.15
CA CYS A 59 -10.24 -6.46 3.85
C CYS A 59 -9.46 -7.76 4.10
N LEU A 60 -10.21 -8.82 4.43
CA LEU A 60 -9.76 -10.20 4.40
C LEU A 60 -10.32 -10.85 3.14
N ILE A 61 -9.45 -11.46 2.34
CA ILE A 61 -9.79 -12.16 1.11
C ILE A 61 -9.42 -13.63 1.26
N THR A 62 -10.36 -14.52 1.00
CA THR A 62 -10.19 -15.98 1.05
C THR A 62 -10.36 -16.65 -0.31
N ASP A 63 -10.86 -15.91 -1.29
CA ASP A 63 -10.99 -16.37 -2.68
C ASP A 63 -9.83 -15.78 -3.51
N PRO A 64 -8.96 -16.61 -4.13
CA PRO A 64 -7.87 -16.13 -4.97
C PRO A 64 -8.30 -15.20 -6.12
N GLU A 65 -9.50 -15.39 -6.67
CA GLU A 65 -10.00 -14.56 -7.76
C GLU A 65 -10.37 -13.14 -7.31
N GLU A 66 -10.64 -12.95 -6.03
CA GLU A 66 -10.95 -11.65 -5.44
C GLU A 66 -9.70 -10.79 -5.16
N VAL A 67 -8.50 -11.41 -5.14
CA VAL A 67 -7.23 -10.71 -4.82
C VAL A 67 -6.96 -9.57 -5.80
N ILE A 68 -7.39 -9.72 -7.06
CA ILE A 68 -7.22 -8.66 -8.07
C ILE A 68 -7.95 -7.35 -7.74
N LYS A 69 -8.93 -7.38 -6.84
CA LYS A 69 -9.64 -6.16 -6.37
C LYS A 69 -8.78 -5.26 -5.49
N THR A 70 -7.64 -5.76 -5.05
CA THR A 70 -6.64 -5.00 -4.26
C THR A 70 -5.43 -4.56 -5.09
N ALA A 71 -5.46 -4.78 -6.41
CA ALA A 71 -4.41 -4.33 -7.31
C ALA A 71 -4.47 -2.82 -7.51
N GLY A 72 -3.30 -2.20 -7.63
CA GLY A 72 -3.14 -0.75 -7.70
C GLY A 72 -2.71 -0.16 -6.36
N SER A 73 -2.52 1.14 -6.33
CA SER A 73 -2.15 1.89 -5.11
C SER A 73 -3.25 2.88 -4.75
N ILE A 74 -3.63 2.89 -3.48
CA ILE A 74 -4.51 3.90 -2.90
C ILE A 74 -3.64 4.84 -2.07
N HIS A 75 -3.46 6.06 -2.52
CA HIS A 75 -2.63 7.06 -1.86
C HIS A 75 -3.38 7.79 -0.75
N CYS A 76 -4.69 7.89 -0.87
CA CYS A 76 -5.57 8.46 0.14
C CYS A 76 -6.00 7.44 1.19
N GLY A 77 -6.15 7.93 2.41
CA GLY A 77 -6.58 7.15 3.54
C GLY A 77 -5.43 6.44 4.25
N THR A 78 -5.60 6.29 5.56
CA THR A 78 -4.60 5.64 6.41
C THR A 78 -5.23 4.53 7.19
N VAL A 79 -5.08 3.34 6.67
CA VAL A 79 -5.51 2.11 7.35
C VAL A 79 -4.34 1.56 8.16
N ASN A 80 -4.59 1.19 9.40
CA ASN A 80 -3.65 0.45 10.24
C ASN A 80 -4.00 -1.03 10.22
N LEU A 81 -3.28 -1.81 9.43
CA LEU A 81 -3.54 -3.24 9.25
C LEU A 81 -3.19 -4.07 10.50
N ALA A 82 -2.25 -3.64 11.32
CA ALA A 82 -1.96 -4.30 12.59
C ALA A 82 -3.18 -4.26 13.54
N SER A 83 -3.87 -3.11 13.58
CA SER A 83 -5.11 -2.97 14.35
C SER A 83 -6.24 -3.84 13.79
N PHE A 84 -6.33 -3.95 12.47
CA PHE A 84 -7.32 -4.81 11.81
C PHE A 84 -7.08 -6.29 12.17
N ILE A 85 -5.86 -6.79 12.02
CA ILE A 85 -5.48 -8.16 12.37
C ILE A 85 -5.77 -8.46 13.85
N TYR A 86 -5.35 -7.56 14.75
CA TYR A 86 -5.55 -7.77 16.18
C TYR A 86 -7.02 -7.79 16.58
N LYS A 87 -7.83 -6.83 16.07
CA LYS A 87 -9.21 -6.64 16.54
C LYS A 87 -10.23 -7.53 15.85
N TYR A 88 -10.04 -7.81 14.56
CA TYR A 88 -11.05 -8.48 13.74
C TYR A 88 -10.69 -9.90 13.36
N LEU A 89 -9.40 -10.27 13.46
CA LEU A 89 -8.91 -11.62 13.15
C LEU A 89 -8.32 -12.30 14.40
N ASP A 90 -8.66 -11.83 15.59
CA ASP A 90 -8.17 -12.34 16.89
C ASP A 90 -6.64 -12.59 16.91
N GLY A 91 -5.88 -11.69 16.28
CA GLY A 91 -4.43 -11.83 16.17
C GLY A 91 -3.97 -13.08 15.39
N CYS A 92 -4.79 -13.59 14.50
CA CYS A 92 -4.53 -14.79 13.69
C CYS A 92 -4.28 -16.05 14.49
N ARG A 93 -5.06 -16.31 15.56
CA ARG A 93 -4.92 -17.53 16.39
C ARG A 93 -5.28 -18.78 15.62
N ASP A 94 -6.34 -18.73 14.81
CA ASP A 94 -6.95 -19.90 14.17
C ASP A 94 -6.84 -19.86 12.63
N MET A 95 -6.07 -18.89 12.08
CA MET A 95 -5.88 -18.78 10.64
C MET A 95 -4.49 -18.25 10.30
N LYS A 96 -3.95 -18.70 9.18
CA LYS A 96 -2.71 -18.19 8.61
C LYS A 96 -2.99 -17.20 7.50
N ILE A 97 -2.37 -16.02 7.56
CA ILE A 97 -2.59 -14.95 6.58
C ILE A 97 -1.29 -14.49 5.94
N ALA A 98 -1.40 -13.92 4.74
CA ALA A 98 -0.41 -12.97 4.25
C ALA A 98 -1.00 -11.55 4.30
N VAL A 99 -0.20 -10.56 4.66
CA VAL A 99 -0.63 -9.19 4.78
C VAL A 99 0.27 -8.26 3.97
N THR A 100 -0.33 -7.39 3.14
CA THR A 100 0.42 -6.26 2.57
C THR A 100 0.62 -5.20 3.63
N CYS A 101 1.82 -4.71 3.81
CA CYS A 101 2.09 -3.76 4.87
C CYS A 101 3.06 -2.66 4.46
N LYS A 102 2.72 -1.42 4.82
CA LYS A 102 3.66 -0.29 4.81
C LYS A 102 4.70 -0.49 5.93
N PRO A 103 5.84 0.21 5.91
CA PRO A 103 6.83 0.11 6.99
C PRO A 103 6.26 0.32 8.39
N CYS A 104 5.36 1.28 8.57
CA CYS A 104 4.70 1.52 9.86
C CYS A 104 3.73 0.39 10.27
N ASP A 105 3.05 -0.26 9.32
CA ASP A 105 2.23 -1.45 9.61
C ASP A 105 3.12 -2.62 10.03
N ALA A 106 4.22 -2.88 9.30
CA ALA A 106 5.16 -3.95 9.62
C ALA A 106 5.73 -3.80 11.04
N MET A 107 6.13 -2.57 11.41
CA MET A 107 6.59 -2.28 12.77
C MET A 107 5.50 -2.54 13.81
N SER A 108 4.28 -2.08 13.55
CA SER A 108 3.15 -2.26 14.47
C SER A 108 2.77 -3.73 14.63
N ILE A 109 2.80 -4.52 13.54
CA ILE A 109 2.56 -5.97 13.56
C ILE A 109 3.64 -6.65 14.41
N ARG A 110 4.93 -6.37 14.16
CA ARG A 110 6.04 -6.94 14.95
C ARG A 110 5.93 -6.59 16.45
N GLU A 111 5.53 -5.38 16.80
CA GLU A 111 5.31 -5.01 18.20
C GLU A 111 4.12 -5.75 18.85
N LEU A 112 3.06 -6.01 18.11
CA LEU A 112 1.96 -6.83 18.60
C LEU A 112 2.33 -8.32 18.69
N MET A 113 3.18 -8.85 17.80
CA MET A 113 3.76 -10.18 17.90
C MET A 113 4.61 -10.32 19.18
N LYS A 114 5.53 -9.40 19.45
CA LYS A 114 6.33 -9.39 20.69
C LYS A 114 5.48 -9.38 21.96
N LYS A 115 4.31 -8.77 21.91
CA LYS A 115 3.33 -8.71 23.01
C LYS A 115 2.40 -9.94 23.07
N GLY A 116 2.58 -10.93 22.19
CA GLY A 116 1.71 -12.10 22.09
C GLY A 116 0.25 -11.78 21.67
N LYS A 117 0.04 -10.63 21.00
CA LYS A 117 -1.26 -10.18 20.53
C LYS A 117 -1.55 -10.63 19.10
N ILE A 118 -0.52 -10.91 18.33
CA ILE A 118 -0.58 -11.50 16.99
C ILE A 118 0.33 -12.73 17.02
N ILE A 119 -0.13 -13.84 16.44
CA ILE A 119 0.65 -15.08 16.36
C ILE A 119 1.61 -14.98 15.19
N GLU A 120 2.91 -14.90 15.48
CA GLU A 120 3.96 -14.67 14.49
C GLU A 120 4.00 -15.74 13.40
N ASP A 121 3.90 -17.03 13.76
CA ASP A 121 3.96 -18.17 12.84
C ASP A 121 2.79 -18.20 11.84
N ASN A 122 1.73 -17.45 12.13
CA ASN A 122 0.51 -17.38 11.32
C ASN A 122 0.44 -16.12 10.42
N VAL A 123 1.49 -15.30 10.37
CA VAL A 123 1.47 -14.06 9.56
C VAL A 123 2.70 -13.96 8.68
N ILE A 124 2.48 -13.90 7.36
CA ILE A 124 3.50 -13.58 6.36
C ILE A 124 3.35 -12.10 5.97
N MET A 125 4.37 -11.29 6.20
CA MET A 125 4.35 -9.87 5.87
C MET A 125 4.97 -9.60 4.49
N ILE A 126 4.14 -9.10 3.57
CA ILE A 126 4.55 -8.63 2.25
C ILE A 126 4.66 -7.10 2.33
N GLY A 127 5.86 -6.63 2.59
CA GLY A 127 6.14 -5.21 2.76
C GLY A 127 6.21 -4.46 1.44
N VAL A 128 5.60 -3.28 1.39
CA VAL A 128 5.67 -2.37 0.24
C VAL A 128 6.33 -1.06 0.66
N ASN A 129 7.18 -0.52 -0.20
CA ASN A 129 7.78 0.80 0.01
C ASN A 129 6.67 1.85 0.14
N CYS A 130 6.91 2.87 0.96
CA CYS A 130 5.89 3.87 1.24
C CYS A 130 6.51 5.28 1.28
N GLY A 131 6.06 6.16 0.39
CA GLY A 131 6.42 7.58 0.38
C GLY A 131 5.58 8.43 1.34
N GLY A 132 4.49 7.89 1.86
CA GLY A 132 3.52 8.59 2.70
C GLY A 132 2.09 8.36 2.21
N THR A 133 1.12 8.87 2.95
CA THR A 133 -0.31 8.81 2.60
C THR A 133 -0.96 10.18 2.71
N LEU A 134 -2.00 10.39 1.94
CA LEU A 134 -2.78 11.62 1.88
C LEU A 134 -3.99 11.52 2.83
N PRO A 135 -4.36 12.58 3.54
CA PRO A 135 -5.59 12.61 4.33
C PRO A 135 -6.80 12.86 3.42
N PRO A 136 -7.87 12.04 3.44
CA PRO A 136 -8.96 12.10 2.46
C PRO A 136 -9.60 13.49 2.30
N VAL A 137 -10.12 14.07 3.39
CA VAL A 137 -10.84 15.35 3.34
C VAL A 137 -9.95 16.52 2.87
N PRO A 138 -8.73 16.71 3.42
CA PRO A 138 -7.82 17.74 2.91
C PRO A 138 -7.42 17.50 1.45
N THR A 139 -7.29 16.24 1.00
CA THR A 139 -6.96 15.93 -0.39
C THR A 139 -8.08 16.32 -1.33
N MET A 140 -9.34 16.01 -1.02
CA MET A 140 -10.48 16.46 -1.82
C MET A 140 -10.56 17.99 -1.87
N GLN A 141 -10.20 18.68 -0.79
CA GLN A 141 -10.14 20.15 -0.79
C GLN A 141 -9.00 20.65 -1.68
N MET A 142 -7.80 20.06 -1.56
CA MET A 142 -6.65 20.39 -2.42
C MET A 142 -6.96 20.18 -3.91
N ILE A 143 -7.68 19.10 -4.26
CA ILE A 143 -8.09 18.84 -5.64
C ILE A 143 -8.98 19.95 -6.17
N ARG A 144 -9.92 20.47 -5.38
CA ARG A 144 -10.77 21.60 -5.77
C ARG A 144 -9.98 22.89 -5.90
N ASP A 145 -9.16 23.21 -4.90
CA ASP A 145 -8.57 24.56 -4.77
C ASP A 145 -7.30 24.73 -5.62
N VAL A 146 -6.50 23.66 -5.79
CA VAL A 146 -5.20 23.72 -6.49
C VAL A 146 -5.26 23.08 -7.87
N TYR A 147 -5.90 21.92 -7.98
CA TYR A 147 -6.04 21.25 -9.28
C TYR A 147 -7.20 21.83 -10.10
N GLU A 148 -8.11 22.57 -9.46
CA GLU A 148 -9.32 23.08 -10.11
C GLU A 148 -10.13 21.96 -10.78
N LEU A 149 -10.26 20.82 -10.08
CA LEU A 149 -10.98 19.63 -10.50
C LEU A 149 -12.08 19.29 -9.49
N ASP A 150 -13.12 18.60 -9.95
CA ASP A 150 -14.03 17.92 -9.03
C ASP A 150 -13.35 16.61 -8.57
N PRO A 151 -13.26 16.34 -7.26
CA PRO A 151 -12.72 15.07 -6.77
C PRO A 151 -13.41 13.83 -7.34
N SER A 152 -14.69 13.93 -7.70
CA SER A 152 -15.44 12.83 -8.33
C SER A 152 -15.03 12.52 -9.77
N ASP A 153 -14.33 13.44 -10.44
CA ASP A 153 -13.82 13.24 -11.80
C ASP A 153 -12.42 12.60 -11.81
N VAL A 154 -11.77 12.52 -10.65
CA VAL A 154 -10.45 11.86 -10.52
C VAL A 154 -10.61 10.35 -10.56
N ILE A 155 -9.99 9.73 -11.55
CA ILE A 155 -10.01 8.28 -11.76
C ILE A 155 -8.77 7.57 -11.23
N LYS A 156 -7.66 8.33 -11.05
CA LYS A 156 -6.42 7.80 -10.51
C LYS A 156 -5.58 8.90 -9.85
N GLU A 157 -4.96 8.57 -8.73
CA GLU A 157 -3.87 9.35 -8.13
C GLU A 157 -2.55 8.63 -8.39
N GLU A 158 -1.52 9.38 -8.77
CA GLU A 158 -0.17 8.82 -8.94
C GLU A 158 0.88 9.74 -8.33
N ILE A 159 1.89 9.13 -7.70
CA ILE A 159 3.08 9.85 -7.23
C ILE A 159 4.24 9.47 -8.12
N ALA A 160 4.60 10.34 -9.04
CA ALA A 160 5.70 10.12 -9.97
C ALA A 160 6.62 11.34 -10.06
N LYS A 161 7.93 11.09 -10.06
CA LYS A 161 8.98 12.13 -10.24
C LYS A 161 8.83 13.34 -9.30
N GLY A 162 8.44 13.10 -8.05
CA GLY A 162 8.24 14.15 -7.05
C GLY A 162 6.96 14.96 -7.23
N LYS A 163 6.05 14.55 -8.09
CA LYS A 163 4.74 15.17 -8.31
C LYS A 163 3.63 14.27 -7.83
N LEU A 164 2.59 14.88 -7.28
CA LEU A 164 1.29 14.26 -7.10
C LEU A 164 0.46 14.57 -8.35
N ILE A 165 0.04 13.54 -9.06
CA ILE A 165 -0.67 13.62 -10.33
C ILE A 165 -2.10 13.13 -10.12
N MET A 166 -3.07 13.90 -10.59
CA MET A 166 -4.48 13.56 -10.67
C MET A 166 -4.84 13.30 -12.12
N GLU A 167 -5.28 12.07 -12.42
CA GLU A 167 -5.74 11.66 -13.74
C GLU A 167 -7.26 11.74 -13.81
N THR A 168 -7.78 12.31 -14.88
CA THR A 168 -9.22 12.40 -15.21
C THR A 168 -9.44 11.92 -16.64
N ALA A 169 -10.69 11.79 -17.06
CA ALA A 169 -11.02 11.46 -18.43
C ALA A 169 -10.53 12.53 -19.45
N GLU A 170 -10.28 13.76 -18.99
CA GLU A 170 -9.81 14.87 -19.84
C GLU A 170 -8.28 14.99 -19.90
N GLY A 171 -7.56 14.26 -19.04
CA GLY A 171 -6.10 14.28 -18.96
C GLY A 171 -5.55 14.32 -17.53
N GLU A 172 -4.27 14.64 -17.42
CA GLU A 172 -3.54 14.64 -16.16
C GLU A 172 -3.15 16.06 -15.72
N LYS A 173 -3.25 16.32 -14.42
CA LYS A 173 -2.66 17.50 -13.77
C LYS A 173 -1.73 17.07 -12.65
N GLY A 174 -0.54 17.67 -12.53
CA GLY A 174 0.45 17.30 -11.52
C GLY A 174 1.16 18.48 -10.92
N PHE A 175 1.25 18.53 -9.59
CA PHE A 175 1.97 19.55 -8.81
C PHE A 175 3.10 18.91 -7.99
N GLY A 176 4.16 19.68 -7.70
CA GLY A 176 5.24 19.25 -6.83
C GLY A 176 4.74 18.90 -5.44
N ILE A 177 5.12 17.74 -4.92
CA ILE A 177 4.70 17.33 -3.56
C ILE A 177 5.27 18.30 -2.51
N GLU A 178 6.51 18.74 -2.69
CA GLU A 178 7.16 19.67 -1.77
C GLU A 178 6.45 21.03 -1.75
N ASP A 179 6.08 21.54 -2.93
CA ASP A 179 5.32 22.80 -3.03
C ASP A 179 3.96 22.71 -2.32
N LEU A 180 3.25 21.58 -2.52
CA LEU A 180 1.97 21.34 -1.85
C LEU A 180 2.13 21.25 -0.32
N GLU A 181 3.22 20.67 0.18
CA GLU A 181 3.49 20.54 1.61
C GLU A 181 3.90 21.86 2.26
N GLU A 182 4.61 22.73 1.55
CA GLU A 182 4.91 24.09 2.00
C GLU A 182 3.65 24.92 2.20
N ASP A 183 2.62 24.70 1.36
CA ASP A 183 1.29 25.29 1.47
C ASP A 183 0.38 24.59 2.49
N GLY A 184 0.90 23.60 3.25
CA GLY A 184 0.15 22.87 4.28
C GLY A 184 -0.79 21.80 3.75
N MET A 185 -0.59 21.39 2.50
CA MET A 185 -1.36 20.34 1.80
C MET A 185 -0.51 19.08 1.61
N GLY A 186 -0.99 18.13 0.81
CA GLY A 186 -0.23 16.93 0.48
C GLY A 186 -0.25 15.85 1.56
N ARG A 187 0.90 15.24 1.84
CA ARG A 187 0.98 14.09 2.76
C ARG A 187 0.62 14.48 4.20
N ARG A 188 0.12 13.50 4.95
CA ARG A 188 -0.11 13.66 6.39
C ARG A 188 1.15 14.12 7.10
N GLU A 189 1.00 15.00 8.10
CA GLU A 189 2.13 15.57 8.86
C GLU A 189 3.11 14.50 9.39
N ASN A 190 2.59 13.38 9.92
CA ASN A 190 3.44 12.29 10.37
C ASN A 190 4.17 11.60 9.22
N CYS A 191 3.61 11.58 8.01
CA CYS A 191 4.24 10.99 6.83
C CYS A 191 5.32 11.90 6.25
N GLN A 192 5.15 13.22 6.33
CA GLN A 192 6.18 14.19 5.91
C GLN A 192 7.46 14.04 6.73
N ARG A 193 7.33 13.78 8.04
CA ARG A 193 8.45 13.58 8.97
C ARG A 193 8.94 12.13 9.06
N CYS A 194 8.31 11.21 8.31
CA CYS A 194 8.64 9.79 8.40
C CYS A 194 9.87 9.46 7.55
N ASP A 195 10.88 8.90 8.14
CA ASP A 195 12.10 8.38 7.50
C ASP A 195 12.03 6.86 7.21
N LEU A 196 10.96 6.20 7.63
CA LEU A 196 10.72 4.79 7.38
C LEU A 196 10.07 4.59 6.00
N LYS A 197 10.89 4.43 4.96
CA LYS A 197 10.42 4.26 3.58
C LYS A 197 10.42 2.81 3.10
N ILE A 198 11.29 1.99 3.70
CA ILE A 198 11.49 0.58 3.31
C ILE A 198 10.98 -0.32 4.44
N PRO A 199 10.15 -1.34 4.15
CA PRO A 199 9.59 -2.25 5.13
C PRO A 199 10.59 -3.33 5.58
N SER A 200 11.71 -2.93 6.16
CA SER A 200 12.81 -3.81 6.57
C SER A 200 12.44 -4.85 7.64
N ASN A 201 11.29 -4.69 8.29
CA ASN A 201 10.74 -5.62 9.28
C ASN A 201 9.75 -6.63 8.68
N ALA A 202 9.47 -6.58 7.38
CA ALA A 202 8.64 -7.56 6.68
C ALA A 202 9.44 -8.81 6.29
N ASP A 203 8.75 -9.89 5.95
CA ASP A 203 9.37 -11.14 5.52
C ASP A 203 9.82 -11.04 4.07
N LEU A 204 9.10 -10.27 3.26
CA LEU A 204 9.44 -9.89 1.89
C LEU A 204 9.24 -8.39 1.72
N ALA A 205 10.20 -7.68 1.11
CA ALA A 205 10.11 -6.26 0.83
C ALA A 205 10.08 -6.02 -0.69
N LEU A 206 9.09 -5.26 -1.13
CA LEU A 206 8.90 -4.89 -2.53
C LEU A 206 8.95 -3.38 -2.70
N GLY A 207 9.61 -2.96 -3.77
CA GLY A 207 9.71 -1.54 -4.13
C GLY A 207 9.70 -1.38 -5.65
N ASN A 208 9.48 -0.15 -6.09
CA ASN A 208 9.45 0.19 -7.50
C ASN A 208 10.87 0.25 -8.07
N TRP A 209 11.09 -0.34 -9.23
CA TRP A 209 12.35 -0.21 -9.95
C TRP A 209 12.37 1.07 -10.80
N GLY A 210 13.51 1.73 -10.83
CA GLY A 210 13.72 2.93 -11.66
C GLY A 210 13.15 4.23 -11.11
N VAL A 211 12.60 4.19 -9.90
CA VAL A 211 12.21 5.42 -9.19
C VAL A 211 13.47 6.06 -8.62
N THR A 212 13.82 7.23 -9.11
CA THR A 212 14.85 8.09 -8.51
C THR A 212 14.32 8.72 -7.22
N VAL A 213 14.12 7.92 -6.20
CA VAL A 213 13.89 8.43 -4.85
C VAL A 213 15.16 8.14 -4.08
N SER A 214 15.87 9.19 -3.73
CA SER A 214 16.97 9.06 -2.79
C SER A 214 16.38 8.74 -1.40
N TYR A 215 16.21 7.49 -1.10
CA TYR A 215 16.01 7.03 0.27
C TYR A 215 17.39 6.98 0.96
N THR A 216 17.97 8.12 1.19
CA THR A 216 19.17 8.25 2.03
C THR A 216 18.76 8.49 3.48
#